data_d4febed8d6d6368006c249e10e8769e4
#
_entry.id   d4febed8d6d6368006c249e10e8769e4
#
_cell.length_a   1.000
_cell.length_b   1.000
_cell.length_c   1.000
_cell.angle_alpha   90.00
_cell.angle_beta   90.00
_cell.angle_gamma   90.00
#
_symmetry.space_group_name_H-M   'P 1'
#
loop_
_entity.id
_entity.type
_entity.pdbx_description
1 polymer ?
#
loop_
_entity_poly.entity_id
_entity_poly.type
_entity_poly.pdbx_seq_one_letter_code
_entity_poly.pdbx_strand_id
1 'polypeptide(L)'
;MRIIFKRLCCLFILLGANTYGSTLLVLGDSLSAGYGIDPANGWVNLLQDDLGDDHKVVNGSISGDTTGGGLARLPLLLEKFQPAFVILELGGNDGLRGQPLKLMKQNLASMIELCIDAKAVPILFGMRIPPNYGRRYTSAFADVYDQLADETNTLLIPFQLEELAITEGMIQQDGLHPTEKAQPAIKAVVAQVIKPLVQP
;
A
#
# COMPACT_ATOMS: atom_id res chain seq x y z
N MET A 1 -8.36 30.79 62.73
CA MET A 1 -8.95 30.19 61.49
C MET A 1 -7.84 30.18 60.45
N ARG A 2 -7.14 29.04 60.30
CA ARG A 2 -5.97 28.89 59.37
C ARG A 2 -6.47 28.33 58.07
N ILE A 3 -6.38 29.09 57.00
CA ILE A 3 -6.71 28.69 55.62
C ILE A 3 -5.50 27.96 55.06
N ILE A 4 -5.64 26.67 54.84
CA ILE A 4 -4.63 25.80 54.19
C ILE A 4 -4.82 25.89 52.65
N PHE A 5 -3.93 26.62 51.98
CA PHE A 5 -3.85 26.62 50.52
C PHE A 5 -3.24 25.29 50.05
N LYS A 6 -4.07 24.39 49.52
CA LYS A 6 -3.61 23.23 48.80
C LYS A 6 -3.08 23.70 47.43
N ARG A 7 -1.75 23.66 47.25
CA ARG A 7 -1.12 23.83 45.94
C ARG A 7 -1.43 22.59 45.10
N LEU A 8 -2.29 22.78 44.10
CA LEU A 8 -2.56 21.80 43.06
C LEU A 8 -1.36 21.82 42.09
N CYS A 9 -0.47 20.84 42.19
CA CYS A 9 0.65 20.66 41.27
C CYS A 9 0.09 20.03 40.01
N CYS A 10 -0.20 20.85 38.99
CA CYS A 10 -0.51 20.33 37.63
C CYS A 10 0.76 19.74 37.04
N LEU A 11 0.86 18.41 37.08
CA LEU A 11 1.87 17.67 36.36
C LEU A 11 1.54 17.74 34.87
N PHE A 12 2.15 18.67 34.14
CA PHE A 12 2.15 18.68 32.68
C PHE A 12 3.00 17.48 32.24
N ILE A 13 2.33 16.37 31.91
CA ILE A 13 2.96 15.28 31.14
C ILE A 13 3.13 15.86 29.73
N LEU A 14 4.30 16.37 29.45
CA LEU A 14 4.78 16.58 28.09
C LEU A 14 4.85 15.19 27.43
N LEU A 15 3.77 14.80 26.75
CA LEU A 15 3.83 13.76 25.74
C LEU A 15 4.80 14.30 24.68
N GLY A 16 6.04 13.88 24.75
CA GLY A 16 7.01 14.12 23.71
C GLY A 16 6.43 13.55 22.42
N ALA A 17 5.99 14.42 21.52
CA ALA A 17 5.75 14.03 20.15
C ALA A 17 7.07 13.45 19.65
N ASN A 18 7.14 12.13 19.46
CA ASN A 18 8.25 11.51 18.76
C ASN A 18 8.27 12.14 17.37
N THR A 19 9.26 13.01 17.14
CA THR A 19 9.57 13.60 15.83
C THR A 19 10.26 12.61 14.90
N TYR A 20 10.07 11.31 15.12
CA TYR A 20 10.49 10.29 14.16
C TYR A 20 9.40 10.16 13.11
N GLY A 21 9.79 10.39 11.87
CA GLY A 21 8.92 10.22 10.73
C GLY A 21 8.27 8.85 10.69
N SER A 22 7.10 8.77 10.08
CA SER A 22 6.35 7.54 9.98
C SER A 22 7.02 6.53 9.05
N THR A 23 6.95 5.23 9.40
CA THR A 23 7.33 4.15 8.50
C THR A 23 6.11 3.76 7.65
N LEU A 24 6.29 3.73 6.34
CA LEU A 24 5.36 3.21 5.34
C LEU A 24 5.88 1.87 4.82
N LEU A 25 5.12 0.81 4.99
CA LEU A 25 5.41 -0.50 4.40
C LEU A 25 4.63 -0.68 3.10
N VAL A 26 5.28 -1.08 2.03
CA VAL A 26 4.65 -1.53 0.79
C VAL A 26 4.72 -3.05 0.75
N LEU A 27 3.56 -3.70 0.82
CA LEU A 27 3.39 -5.14 0.65
C LEU A 27 2.78 -5.39 -0.72
N GLY A 28 3.61 -5.73 -1.69
CA GLY A 28 3.20 -5.83 -3.08
C GLY A 28 3.82 -7.01 -3.83
N ASP A 29 3.58 -7.02 -5.12
CA ASP A 29 4.11 -8.01 -6.04
C ASP A 29 5.19 -7.42 -7.00
N SER A 30 5.19 -7.83 -8.26
CA SER A 30 6.16 -7.39 -9.26
C SER A 30 6.07 -5.91 -9.60
N LEU A 31 4.88 -5.30 -9.48
CA LEU A 31 4.67 -3.88 -9.75
C LEU A 31 5.45 -3.00 -8.77
N SER A 32 5.46 -3.38 -7.50
CA SER A 32 6.17 -2.66 -6.44
C SER A 32 7.62 -3.15 -6.25
N ALA A 33 7.91 -4.41 -6.60
CA ALA A 33 9.28 -4.96 -6.54
C ALA A 33 10.20 -4.41 -7.63
N GLY A 34 9.65 -3.77 -8.67
CA GLY A 34 10.43 -3.24 -9.78
C GLY A 34 10.91 -4.35 -10.75
N TYR A 35 10.03 -5.30 -11.10
CA TYR A 35 10.37 -6.38 -12.01
C TYR A 35 10.85 -5.86 -13.36
N GLY A 36 12.03 -6.33 -13.80
CA GLY A 36 12.62 -6.00 -15.11
C GLY A 36 13.20 -4.60 -15.23
N ILE A 37 13.29 -3.84 -14.14
CA ILE A 37 13.91 -2.51 -14.09
C ILE A 37 14.94 -2.43 -12.94
N ASP A 38 15.74 -1.37 -12.91
CA ASP A 38 16.54 -1.06 -11.72
C ASP A 38 15.58 -0.68 -10.56
N PRO A 39 15.62 -1.41 -9.43
CA PRO A 39 14.78 -1.07 -8.27
C PRO A 39 14.95 0.37 -7.78
N ALA A 40 16.12 0.99 -7.96
CA ALA A 40 16.35 2.39 -7.62
C ALA A 40 15.44 3.35 -8.39
N ASN A 41 15.02 2.96 -9.60
CA ASN A 41 14.09 3.73 -10.44
C ASN A 41 12.64 3.31 -10.26
N GLY A 42 12.36 2.32 -9.39
CA GLY A 42 11.00 1.88 -9.06
C GLY A 42 10.21 2.91 -8.26
N TRP A 43 8.89 2.92 -8.44
CA TRP A 43 8.00 3.90 -7.82
C TRP A 43 8.12 3.97 -6.29
N VAL A 44 8.45 2.85 -5.62
CA VAL A 44 8.61 2.80 -4.16
C VAL A 44 9.82 3.63 -3.71
N ASN A 45 10.95 3.49 -4.41
CA ASN A 45 12.14 4.29 -4.12
C ASN A 45 11.94 5.76 -4.50
N LEU A 46 11.29 6.03 -5.64
CA LEU A 46 10.91 7.40 -6.02
C LEU A 46 9.97 8.05 -4.99
N LEU A 47 9.11 7.26 -4.33
CA LEU A 47 8.27 7.74 -3.23
C LEU A 47 9.10 8.05 -1.98
N GLN A 48 10.09 7.23 -1.65
CA GLN A 48 11.03 7.51 -0.56
C GLN A 48 11.74 8.86 -0.78
N ASP A 49 12.27 9.08 -1.99
CA ASP A 49 12.95 10.34 -2.33
C ASP A 49 12.01 11.55 -2.21
N ASP A 50 10.75 11.37 -2.60
CA ASP A 50 9.72 12.42 -2.58
C ASP A 50 9.22 12.76 -1.16
N LEU A 51 9.27 11.79 -0.23
CA LEU A 51 8.91 11.98 1.18
C LEU A 51 10.09 12.48 2.04
N GLY A 52 11.32 12.33 1.55
CA GLY A 52 12.53 12.74 2.25
C GLY A 52 12.91 11.86 3.44
N ASP A 53 13.93 12.28 4.18
CA ASP A 53 14.53 11.51 5.28
C ASP A 53 13.67 11.46 6.55
N ASP A 54 12.66 12.32 6.64
CA ASP A 54 11.74 12.35 7.79
C ASP A 54 10.81 11.14 7.81
N HIS A 55 10.66 10.42 6.70
CA HIS A 55 9.83 9.23 6.56
C HIS A 55 10.63 8.07 6.00
N LYS A 56 10.25 6.87 6.40
CA LYS A 56 10.88 5.64 5.90
C LYS A 56 9.90 4.84 5.07
N VAL A 57 10.22 4.60 3.79
CA VAL A 57 9.46 3.68 2.94
C VAL A 57 10.18 2.33 2.88
N VAL A 58 9.51 1.28 3.30
CA VAL A 58 10.01 -0.10 3.28
C VAL A 58 9.34 -0.85 2.15
N ASN A 59 10.12 -1.28 1.16
CA ASN A 59 9.62 -2.16 0.11
C ASN A 59 9.68 -3.61 0.58
N GLY A 60 8.53 -4.16 0.95
CA GLY A 60 8.36 -5.57 1.31
C GLY A 60 7.79 -6.42 0.15
N SER A 61 7.84 -5.94 -1.09
CA SER A 61 7.23 -6.60 -2.24
C SER A 61 8.07 -7.74 -2.80
N ILE A 62 7.40 -8.76 -3.34
CA ILE A 62 8.03 -9.94 -3.96
C ILE A 62 7.36 -10.23 -5.29
N SER A 63 8.13 -10.22 -6.39
CA SER A 63 7.60 -10.52 -7.72
C SER A 63 6.90 -11.88 -7.77
N GLY A 64 5.69 -11.91 -8.35
CA GLY A 64 4.88 -13.10 -8.46
C GLY A 64 4.08 -13.46 -7.19
N ASP A 65 4.15 -12.65 -6.14
CA ASP A 65 3.42 -12.90 -4.90
C ASP A 65 1.89 -12.79 -5.10
N THR A 66 1.16 -13.56 -4.32
CA THR A 66 -0.31 -13.59 -4.29
C THR A 66 -0.82 -13.01 -2.99
N THR A 67 -2.12 -12.80 -2.89
CA THR A 67 -2.75 -12.40 -1.62
C THR A 67 -2.50 -13.42 -0.51
N GLY A 68 -2.44 -14.72 -0.83
CA GLY A 68 -2.09 -15.76 0.13
C GLY A 68 -0.65 -15.69 0.61
N GLY A 69 0.31 -15.43 -0.29
CA GLY A 69 1.72 -15.25 0.07
C GLY A 69 1.95 -14.00 0.91
N GLY A 70 1.35 -12.87 0.51
CA GLY A 70 1.38 -11.62 1.27
C GLY A 70 0.81 -11.78 2.68
N LEU A 71 -0.36 -12.41 2.81
CA LEU A 71 -0.99 -12.69 4.11
C LEU A 71 -0.08 -13.51 5.03
N ALA A 72 0.59 -14.52 4.50
CA ALA A 72 1.46 -15.39 5.28
C ALA A 72 2.68 -14.66 5.87
N ARG A 73 3.23 -13.65 5.16
CA ARG A 73 4.45 -12.94 5.57
C ARG A 73 4.20 -11.59 6.25
N LEU A 74 2.98 -11.03 6.12
CA LEU A 74 2.62 -9.73 6.70
C LEU A 74 2.87 -9.64 8.22
N PRO A 75 2.53 -10.65 9.07
CA PRO A 75 2.75 -10.56 10.50
C PRO A 75 4.21 -10.28 10.89
N LEU A 76 5.16 -10.96 10.25
CA LEU A 76 6.59 -10.75 10.50
C LEU A 76 7.07 -9.36 10.05
N LEU A 77 6.50 -8.83 8.98
CA LEU A 77 6.82 -7.49 8.49
C LEU A 77 6.28 -6.40 9.43
N LEU A 78 5.04 -6.58 9.94
CA LEU A 78 4.44 -5.69 10.92
C LEU A 78 5.25 -5.66 12.22
N GLU A 79 5.65 -6.84 12.73
CA GLU A 79 6.50 -6.94 13.92
C GLU A 79 7.86 -6.26 13.72
N LYS A 80 8.52 -6.53 12.58
CA LYS A 80 9.86 -6.05 12.29
C LYS A 80 9.94 -4.54 12.07
N PHE A 81 8.97 -3.98 11.33
CA PHE A 81 9.06 -2.59 10.87
C PHE A 81 8.15 -1.64 11.63
N GLN A 82 7.15 -2.15 12.37
CA GLN A 82 6.17 -1.38 13.13
C GLN A 82 5.64 -0.17 12.32
N PRO A 83 5.13 -0.41 11.09
CA PRO A 83 4.77 0.68 10.20
C PRO A 83 3.55 1.44 10.73
N ALA A 84 3.50 2.76 10.47
CA ALA A 84 2.29 3.56 10.69
C ALA A 84 1.27 3.35 9.55
N PHE A 85 1.76 3.05 8.34
CA PHE A 85 0.93 2.84 7.15
C PHE A 85 1.39 1.60 6.40
N VAL A 86 0.43 0.86 5.81
CA VAL A 86 0.73 -0.31 4.97
C VAL A 86 -0.04 -0.21 3.67
N ILE A 87 0.66 -0.11 2.54
CA ILE A 87 0.06 -0.25 1.21
C ILE A 87 -0.01 -1.73 0.87
N LEU A 88 -1.23 -2.21 0.61
CA LEU A 88 -1.53 -3.58 0.18
C LEU A 88 -1.73 -3.59 -1.35
N GLU A 89 -0.64 -3.83 -2.10
CA GLU A 89 -0.60 -3.88 -3.56
C GLU A 89 -0.47 -5.34 -4.00
N LEU A 90 -1.54 -6.13 -3.82
CA LEU A 90 -1.60 -7.56 -4.10
C LEU A 90 -2.95 -7.96 -4.72
N GLY A 91 -2.94 -9.09 -5.42
CA GLY A 91 -4.12 -9.67 -6.06
C GLY A 91 -3.96 -9.81 -7.58
N GLY A 92 -3.05 -9.05 -8.21
CA GLY A 92 -2.76 -9.19 -9.64
C GLY A 92 -2.45 -10.62 -10.03
N ASN A 93 -1.57 -11.29 -9.29
CA ASN A 93 -1.22 -12.69 -9.53
C ASN A 93 -2.35 -13.68 -9.25
N ASP A 94 -3.22 -13.40 -8.27
CA ASP A 94 -4.44 -14.19 -8.04
C ASP A 94 -5.34 -14.12 -9.27
N GLY A 95 -5.59 -12.92 -9.78
CA GLY A 95 -6.39 -12.68 -10.97
C GLY A 95 -5.82 -13.33 -12.23
N LEU A 96 -4.53 -13.12 -12.50
CA LEU A 96 -3.83 -13.68 -13.66
C LEU A 96 -3.82 -15.22 -13.66
N ARG A 97 -3.80 -15.84 -12.48
CA ARG A 97 -3.83 -17.31 -12.32
C ARG A 97 -5.25 -17.86 -12.21
N GLY A 98 -6.28 -17.01 -12.31
CA GLY A 98 -7.68 -17.44 -12.24
C GLY A 98 -8.08 -17.98 -10.86
N GLN A 99 -7.44 -17.53 -9.78
CA GLN A 99 -7.81 -17.94 -8.43
C GLN A 99 -9.21 -17.43 -8.07
N PRO A 100 -9.93 -18.10 -7.15
CA PRO A 100 -11.25 -17.63 -6.74
C PRO A 100 -11.20 -16.22 -6.14
N LEU A 101 -11.92 -15.27 -6.74
CA LEU A 101 -11.98 -13.87 -6.28
C LEU A 101 -12.46 -13.75 -4.83
N LYS A 102 -13.32 -14.68 -4.39
CA LYS A 102 -13.74 -14.76 -2.99
C LYS A 102 -12.58 -15.01 -2.05
N LEU A 103 -11.63 -15.89 -2.41
CA LEU A 103 -10.44 -16.18 -1.60
C LEU A 103 -9.51 -14.97 -1.58
N MET A 104 -9.28 -14.34 -2.74
CA MET A 104 -8.51 -13.10 -2.85
C MET A 104 -9.08 -12.00 -1.93
N LYS A 105 -10.40 -11.76 -1.98
CA LYS A 105 -11.08 -10.79 -1.12
C LYS A 105 -10.91 -11.13 0.37
N GLN A 106 -11.05 -12.40 0.75
CA GLN A 106 -10.85 -12.83 2.14
C GLN A 106 -9.42 -12.61 2.62
N ASN A 107 -8.42 -12.92 1.80
CA ASN A 107 -7.02 -12.68 2.15
C ASN A 107 -6.72 -11.18 2.33
N LEU A 108 -7.21 -10.33 1.43
CA LEU A 108 -7.08 -8.87 1.55
C LEU A 108 -7.77 -8.34 2.81
N ALA A 109 -8.99 -8.80 3.11
CA ALA A 109 -9.69 -8.45 4.34
C ALA A 109 -8.89 -8.83 5.59
N SER A 110 -8.35 -10.05 5.64
CA SER A 110 -7.51 -10.50 6.76
C SER A 110 -6.22 -9.67 6.89
N MET A 111 -5.62 -9.23 5.78
CA MET A 111 -4.46 -8.33 5.84
C MET A 111 -4.82 -6.95 6.38
N ILE A 112 -6.00 -6.42 6.04
CA ILE A 112 -6.52 -5.16 6.60
C ILE A 112 -6.68 -5.30 8.12
N GLU A 113 -7.31 -6.38 8.60
CA GLU A 113 -7.49 -6.66 10.03
C GLU A 113 -6.14 -6.75 10.76
N LEU A 114 -5.17 -7.48 10.22
CA LEU A 114 -3.83 -7.58 10.79
C LEU A 114 -3.13 -6.21 10.91
N CYS A 115 -3.29 -5.34 9.91
CA CYS A 115 -2.74 -3.98 9.97
C CYS A 115 -3.39 -3.19 11.10
N ILE A 116 -4.72 -3.23 11.22
CA ILE A 116 -5.48 -2.52 12.26
C ILE A 116 -5.08 -3.01 13.65
N ASP A 117 -4.97 -4.33 13.85
CA ASP A 117 -4.54 -4.94 15.11
C ASP A 117 -3.13 -4.50 15.50
N ALA A 118 -2.25 -4.34 14.51
CA ALA A 118 -0.90 -3.79 14.68
C ALA A 118 -0.87 -2.25 14.81
N LYS A 119 -2.02 -1.56 14.83
CA LYS A 119 -2.16 -0.09 14.88
C LYS A 119 -1.57 0.62 13.65
N ALA A 120 -1.44 -0.07 12.55
CA ALA A 120 -1.09 0.49 11.26
C ALA A 120 -2.36 0.85 10.46
N VAL A 121 -2.30 1.90 9.67
CA VAL A 121 -3.37 2.28 8.76
C VAL A 121 -3.21 1.48 7.45
N PRO A 122 -4.13 0.55 7.12
CA PRO A 122 -4.11 -0.14 5.84
C PRO A 122 -4.55 0.78 4.70
N ILE A 123 -3.95 0.62 3.54
CA ILE A 123 -4.28 1.33 2.31
C ILE A 123 -4.29 0.30 1.18
N LEU A 124 -5.45 0.07 0.58
CA LEU A 124 -5.56 -0.80 -0.58
C LEU A 124 -5.02 -0.09 -1.82
N PHE A 125 -4.31 -0.85 -2.66
CA PHE A 125 -3.97 -0.42 -4.01
C PHE A 125 -4.87 -1.17 -4.99
N GLY A 126 -5.83 -0.49 -5.60
CA GLY A 126 -6.72 -1.07 -6.59
C GLY A 126 -5.94 -1.60 -7.79
N MET A 127 -6.32 -2.77 -8.28
CA MET A 127 -5.65 -3.40 -9.40
C MET A 127 -6.63 -3.78 -10.50
N ARG A 128 -6.12 -3.94 -11.72
CA ARG A 128 -6.84 -4.47 -12.87
C ARG A 128 -6.01 -5.53 -13.57
N ILE A 129 -6.68 -6.46 -14.22
CA ILE A 129 -6.04 -7.47 -15.07
C ILE A 129 -6.39 -7.24 -16.54
N PRO A 130 -5.57 -7.73 -17.47
CA PRO A 130 -5.75 -7.50 -18.89
C PRO A 130 -7.13 -7.93 -19.40
N PRO A 131 -7.72 -7.22 -20.39
CA PRO A 131 -9.09 -7.45 -20.86
C PRO A 131 -9.32 -8.79 -21.56
N ASN A 132 -8.26 -9.47 -22.00
CA ASN A 132 -8.32 -10.79 -22.61
C ASN A 132 -8.79 -11.91 -21.67
N TYR A 133 -8.88 -11.65 -20.34
CA TYR A 133 -9.51 -12.54 -19.35
C TYR A 133 -11.05 -12.51 -19.40
N GLY A 134 -11.61 -11.62 -20.22
CA GLY A 134 -13.04 -11.48 -20.42
C GLY A 134 -13.70 -10.51 -19.47
N ARG A 135 -14.59 -9.65 -20.02
CA ARG A 135 -15.18 -8.49 -19.32
C ARG A 135 -15.82 -8.84 -17.97
N ARG A 136 -16.56 -9.96 -17.90
CA ARG A 136 -17.24 -10.36 -16.65
C ARG A 136 -16.24 -10.59 -15.51
N TYR A 137 -15.14 -11.28 -15.82
CA TYR A 137 -14.14 -11.61 -14.81
C TYR A 137 -13.30 -10.38 -14.44
N THR A 138 -12.87 -9.60 -15.42
CA THR A 138 -12.05 -8.40 -15.17
C THR A 138 -12.82 -7.34 -14.39
N SER A 139 -14.12 -7.14 -14.65
CA SER A 139 -14.95 -6.25 -13.83
C SER A 139 -15.10 -6.79 -12.42
N ALA A 140 -15.47 -8.07 -12.25
CA ALA A 140 -15.62 -8.67 -10.93
C ALA A 140 -14.32 -8.64 -10.12
N PHE A 141 -13.16 -8.77 -10.78
CA PHE A 141 -11.85 -8.63 -10.15
C PHE A 141 -11.62 -7.20 -9.62
N ALA A 142 -11.85 -6.19 -10.45
CA ALA A 142 -11.68 -4.79 -10.05
C ALA A 142 -12.64 -4.40 -8.91
N ASP A 143 -13.90 -4.83 -9.00
CA ASP A 143 -14.94 -4.55 -8.00
C ASP A 143 -14.60 -5.07 -6.60
N VAL A 144 -13.68 -6.06 -6.47
CA VAL A 144 -13.25 -6.57 -5.15
C VAL A 144 -12.63 -5.46 -4.31
N TYR A 145 -11.81 -4.60 -4.91
CA TYR A 145 -11.11 -3.54 -4.18
C TYR A 145 -12.06 -2.44 -3.73
N ASP A 146 -12.96 -1.99 -4.61
CA ASP A 146 -13.96 -0.98 -4.30
C ASP A 146 -14.89 -1.47 -3.18
N GLN A 147 -15.43 -2.70 -3.33
CA GLN A 147 -16.29 -3.30 -2.31
C GLN A 147 -15.59 -3.45 -0.96
N LEU A 148 -14.33 -3.92 -0.98
CA LEU A 148 -13.59 -4.13 0.27
C LEU A 148 -13.25 -2.82 0.95
N ALA A 149 -12.87 -1.79 0.18
CA ALA A 149 -12.63 -0.46 0.71
C ALA A 149 -13.87 0.12 1.39
N ASP A 150 -15.03 0.00 0.75
CA ASP A 150 -16.32 0.45 1.31
C ASP A 150 -16.73 -0.36 2.56
N GLU A 151 -16.63 -1.69 2.52
CA GLU A 151 -17.02 -2.58 3.62
C GLU A 151 -16.16 -2.38 4.88
N THR A 152 -14.88 -2.05 4.70
CA THR A 152 -13.91 -1.90 5.81
C THR A 152 -13.57 -0.46 6.14
N ASN A 153 -14.12 0.51 5.39
CA ASN A 153 -13.73 1.92 5.47
C ASN A 153 -12.22 2.13 5.33
N THR A 154 -11.59 1.34 4.44
CA THR A 154 -10.16 1.39 4.16
C THR A 154 -9.88 2.36 3.01
N LEU A 155 -8.80 3.13 3.13
CA LEU A 155 -8.35 4.01 2.03
C LEU A 155 -8.01 3.17 0.79
N LEU A 156 -8.41 3.68 -0.37
CA LEU A 156 -8.13 3.05 -1.67
C LEU A 156 -7.31 4.00 -2.55
N ILE A 157 -6.14 3.54 -2.98
CA ILE A 157 -5.43 4.13 -4.10
C ILE A 157 -6.10 3.61 -5.37
N PRO A 158 -6.78 4.45 -6.17
CA PRO A 158 -7.49 3.99 -7.34
C PRO A 158 -6.51 3.52 -8.42
N PHE A 159 -6.88 2.49 -9.16
CA PHE A 159 -6.12 2.10 -10.34
C PHE A 159 -6.30 3.15 -11.45
N GLN A 160 -5.28 3.98 -11.66
CA GLN A 160 -5.25 5.03 -12.67
C GLN A 160 -4.14 4.78 -13.71
N LEU A 161 -3.83 3.50 -13.96
CA LEU A 161 -2.71 3.11 -14.82
C LEU A 161 -3.18 2.65 -16.21
N GLU A 162 -4.47 2.78 -16.54
CA GLU A 162 -4.99 2.39 -17.86
C GLU A 162 -4.33 3.17 -18.99
N GLU A 163 -4.06 4.47 -18.76
CA GLU A 163 -3.37 5.30 -19.75
C GLU A 163 -1.93 4.86 -19.99
N LEU A 164 -1.28 4.31 -18.97
CA LEU A 164 0.07 3.77 -19.13
C LEU A 164 0.07 2.55 -20.05
N ALA A 165 -0.97 1.69 -19.95
CA ALA A 165 -1.07 0.47 -20.75
C ALA A 165 -1.21 0.74 -22.25
N ILE A 166 -1.70 1.93 -22.65
CA ILE A 166 -1.87 2.33 -24.05
C ILE A 166 -0.84 3.35 -24.51
N THR A 167 0.02 3.85 -23.62
CA THR A 167 1.05 4.83 -23.96
C THR A 167 2.35 4.12 -24.36
N GLU A 168 2.89 4.48 -25.52
CA GLU A 168 4.11 3.88 -26.06
C GLU A 168 5.29 3.99 -25.09
N GLY A 169 5.96 2.87 -24.87
CA GLY A 169 7.15 2.76 -24.05
C GLY A 169 6.88 2.74 -22.53
N MET A 170 5.61 2.71 -22.09
CA MET A 170 5.27 2.63 -20.67
C MET A 170 5.16 1.19 -20.15
N ILE A 171 4.91 0.22 -21.04
CA ILE A 171 4.82 -1.20 -20.69
C ILE A 171 5.98 -1.94 -21.35
N GLN A 172 6.55 -2.91 -20.62
CA GLN A 172 7.62 -3.79 -21.11
C GLN A 172 7.11 -4.71 -22.25
N GLN A 173 8.03 -5.40 -22.91
CA GLN A 173 7.70 -6.29 -24.01
C GLN A 173 6.79 -7.46 -23.63
N ASP A 174 6.71 -7.78 -22.35
CA ASP A 174 5.81 -8.82 -21.83
C ASP A 174 4.32 -8.39 -21.81
N GLY A 175 4.03 -7.13 -22.11
CA GLY A 175 2.67 -6.59 -22.16
C GLY A 175 1.99 -6.45 -20.80
N LEU A 176 2.73 -6.57 -19.70
CA LEU A 176 2.20 -6.58 -18.34
C LEU A 176 2.90 -5.58 -17.41
N HIS A 177 4.23 -5.64 -17.34
CA HIS A 177 4.99 -4.86 -16.36
C HIS A 177 5.33 -3.46 -16.87
N PRO A 178 5.18 -2.43 -16.02
CA PRO A 178 5.59 -1.06 -16.36
C PRO A 178 7.12 -0.95 -16.57
N THR A 179 7.52 -0.08 -17.48
CA THR A 179 8.93 0.29 -17.67
C THR A 179 9.39 1.31 -16.61
N GLU A 180 10.67 1.64 -16.58
CA GLU A 180 11.19 2.75 -15.76
C GLU A 180 10.51 4.08 -16.09
N LYS A 181 10.20 4.31 -17.37
CA LYS A 181 9.49 5.53 -17.81
C LYS A 181 8.12 5.69 -17.17
N ALA A 182 7.46 4.61 -16.79
CA ALA A 182 6.14 4.62 -16.16
C ALA A 182 6.18 4.88 -14.64
N GLN A 183 7.31 4.63 -13.98
CA GLN A 183 7.40 4.66 -12.51
C GLN A 183 7.05 6.01 -11.88
N PRO A 184 7.45 7.17 -12.45
CA PRO A 184 7.04 8.46 -11.91
C PRO A 184 5.52 8.68 -11.90
N ALA A 185 4.80 8.14 -12.90
CA ALA A 185 3.34 8.24 -12.95
C ALA A 185 2.68 7.37 -11.86
N ILE A 186 3.18 6.14 -11.65
CA ILE A 186 2.70 5.27 -10.56
C ILE A 186 2.95 5.96 -9.22
N LYS A 187 4.18 6.45 -8.99
CA LYS A 187 4.53 7.21 -7.78
C LYS A 187 3.60 8.40 -7.55
N ALA A 188 3.26 9.14 -8.61
CA ALA A 188 2.40 10.32 -8.49
C ALA A 188 0.99 9.97 -7.98
N VAL A 189 0.38 8.86 -8.47
CA VAL A 189 -0.92 8.38 -7.99
C VAL A 189 -0.85 7.99 -6.52
N VAL A 190 0.17 7.26 -6.11
CA VAL A 190 0.37 6.85 -4.71
C VAL A 190 0.60 8.07 -3.82
N ALA A 191 1.45 9.01 -4.25
CA ALA A 191 1.78 10.20 -3.47
C ALA A 191 0.58 11.09 -3.19
N GLN A 192 -0.43 11.14 -4.08
CA GLN A 192 -1.67 11.90 -3.86
C GLN A 192 -2.44 11.40 -2.62
N VAL A 193 -2.39 10.11 -2.33
CA VAL A 193 -3.05 9.52 -1.15
C VAL A 193 -2.14 9.58 0.07
N ILE A 194 -0.84 9.33 -0.08
CA ILE A 194 0.08 9.18 1.04
C ILE A 194 0.51 10.52 1.64
N LYS A 195 0.84 11.54 0.83
CA LYS A 195 1.35 12.82 1.34
C LYS A 195 0.44 13.50 2.37
N PRO A 196 -0.88 13.58 2.16
CA PRO A 196 -1.77 14.17 3.16
C PRO A 196 -1.82 13.41 4.50
N LEU A 197 -1.45 12.13 4.51
CA LEU A 197 -1.45 11.29 5.73
C LEU A 197 -0.17 11.45 6.56
N VAL A 198 0.96 11.70 5.89
CA VAL A 198 2.28 11.74 6.54
C VAL A 198 2.80 13.17 6.73
N GLN A 199 2.25 14.13 5.99
CA GLN A 199 2.60 15.56 6.02
C GLN A 199 1.32 16.39 6.21
N PRO A 200 0.65 16.30 7.38
CA PRO A 200 -0.61 16.98 7.65
C PRO A 200 -0.48 18.51 7.77
#